data_ab8076a6b8bdc40f16ec20d8bce71c45
#
_entry.id   ab8076a6b8bdc40f16ec20d8bce71c45
#
_cell.length_a   1.000
_cell.length_b   1.000
_cell.length_c   1.000
_cell.angle_alpha   90.00
_cell.angle_beta   90.00
_cell.angle_gamma   90.00
#
_symmetry.space_group_name_H-M   'P 1'
#
loop_
_entity.id
_entity.type
_entity.pdbx_description
1 polymer ?
#
loop_
_entity_poly.entity_id
_entity_poly.type
_entity_poly.pdbx_seq_one_letter_code
_entity_poly.pdbx_strand_id
1 'polypeptide(L)'
;MSVLTLASAPEDATALQSAEAHHARLAGELAGRVTMLFTAVDRDPSAAERIHAGLVAFCDRSLLPHAAAEEAALYPAAHRMREARLLIESLIGEHRCLTALVDALRAAPGPADAVADARALQVLFEEHLAKENGLVLPLLAMTPEISLAELLADMHHRLANDSSAKGLQEDQHNEEGHDMYEGQIEETGGCGGVCGCGGTEESNEPELDVRDVPHAIRHATVFGALDAVPAGTAMVLVAHHDPLPLLAQIEQRNPGAFAVEYLERGPEAWRLRLSHR
;
A
#
# COMPACT_ATOMS: atom_id res chain seq x y z
N MET A 1 20.66 -15.56 1.27
CA MET A 1 21.93 -15.45 0.51
C MET A 1 21.69 -14.44 -0.58
N SER A 2 22.24 -13.24 -0.49
CA SER A 2 22.17 -12.26 -1.58
C SER A 2 23.00 -12.79 -2.76
N VAL A 3 22.35 -13.09 -3.86
CA VAL A 3 23.04 -13.36 -5.12
C VAL A 3 23.61 -12.00 -5.58
N LEU A 4 24.92 -11.91 -5.72
CA LEU A 4 25.56 -10.76 -6.34
C LEU A 4 25.18 -10.77 -7.82
N THR A 5 24.21 -9.96 -8.21
CA THR A 5 23.86 -9.73 -9.62
C THR A 5 24.88 -8.79 -10.21
N LEU A 6 25.67 -9.26 -11.15
CA LEU A 6 26.61 -8.45 -11.93
C LEU A 6 25.82 -7.80 -13.07
N ALA A 7 25.38 -6.55 -12.88
CA ALA A 7 24.79 -5.78 -13.97
C ALA A 7 25.83 -5.47 -15.07
N SER A 8 25.38 -5.34 -16.31
CA SER A 8 26.24 -5.02 -17.46
C SER A 8 26.84 -3.62 -17.41
N ALA A 9 26.14 -2.68 -16.71
CA ALA A 9 26.58 -1.30 -16.50
C ALA A 9 26.27 -0.83 -15.07
N PRO A 10 27.02 0.15 -14.51
CA PRO A 10 26.76 0.69 -13.17
C PRO A 10 25.37 1.33 -13.05
N GLU A 11 24.88 1.95 -14.11
CA GLU A 11 23.56 2.58 -14.19
C GLU A 11 22.46 1.53 -14.03
N ASP A 12 22.62 0.35 -14.65
CA ASP A 12 21.67 -0.76 -14.55
C ASP A 12 21.68 -1.40 -13.16
N ALA A 13 22.84 -1.42 -12.48
CA ALA A 13 22.91 -1.85 -11.07
C ALA A 13 22.13 -0.92 -10.17
N THR A 14 22.24 0.39 -10.37
CA THR A 14 21.47 1.40 -9.62
C THR A 14 19.98 1.31 -9.93
N ALA A 15 19.63 1.12 -11.19
CA ALA A 15 18.26 0.96 -11.68
C ALA A 15 17.60 -0.28 -11.06
N LEU A 16 18.32 -1.42 -11.01
CA LEU A 16 17.85 -2.65 -10.36
C LEU A 16 17.51 -2.42 -8.88
N GLN A 17 18.43 -1.81 -8.11
CA GLN A 17 18.20 -1.49 -6.71
C GLN A 17 16.99 -0.56 -6.51
N SER A 18 16.82 0.42 -7.38
CA SER A 18 15.69 1.37 -7.33
C SER A 18 14.36 0.67 -7.62
N ALA A 19 14.33 -0.25 -8.58
CA ALA A 19 13.14 -1.05 -8.90
C ALA A 19 12.76 -1.97 -7.72
N GLU A 20 13.73 -2.70 -7.15
CA GLU A 20 13.51 -3.55 -5.98
C GLU A 20 12.97 -2.75 -4.78
N ALA A 21 13.52 -1.56 -4.53
CA ALA A 21 13.03 -0.67 -3.47
C ALA A 21 11.60 -0.16 -3.74
N HIS A 22 11.26 0.14 -5.00
CA HIS A 22 9.91 0.52 -5.41
C HIS A 22 8.92 -0.63 -5.20
N HIS A 23 9.26 -1.85 -5.61
CA HIS A 23 8.45 -3.05 -5.41
C HIS A 23 8.23 -3.34 -3.92
N ALA A 24 9.28 -3.26 -3.10
CA ALA A 24 9.17 -3.42 -1.65
C ALA A 24 8.22 -2.38 -1.02
N ARG A 25 8.23 -1.14 -1.52
CA ARG A 25 7.31 -0.10 -1.07
C ARG A 25 5.86 -0.43 -1.45
N LEU A 26 5.58 -0.80 -2.70
CA LEU A 26 4.23 -1.16 -3.14
C LEU A 26 3.68 -2.37 -2.38
N ALA A 27 4.48 -3.42 -2.23
CA ALA A 27 4.09 -4.61 -1.47
C ALA A 27 3.79 -4.28 0.01
N GLY A 28 4.64 -3.47 0.63
CA GLY A 28 4.44 -3.04 2.01
C GLY A 28 3.18 -2.19 2.18
N GLU A 29 2.95 -1.23 1.29
CA GLU A 29 1.75 -0.38 1.32
C GLU A 29 0.47 -1.20 1.13
N LEU A 30 0.47 -2.20 0.24
CA LEU A 30 -0.64 -3.14 0.08
C LEU A 30 -0.85 -3.95 1.36
N ALA A 31 0.21 -4.58 1.88
CA ALA A 31 0.15 -5.42 3.08
C ALA A 31 -0.38 -4.65 4.31
N GLY A 32 0.04 -3.40 4.48
CA GLY A 32 -0.45 -2.53 5.55
C GLY A 32 -1.96 -2.30 5.47
N ARG A 33 -2.46 -1.91 4.29
CA ARG A 33 -3.91 -1.68 4.06
C ARG A 33 -4.74 -2.94 4.24
N VAL A 34 -4.26 -4.08 3.72
CA VAL A 34 -4.94 -5.38 3.88
C VAL A 34 -5.00 -5.78 5.35
N THR A 35 -3.93 -5.58 6.12
CA THR A 35 -3.92 -5.85 7.55
C THR A 35 -4.89 -4.95 8.31
N MET A 36 -4.94 -3.67 7.97
CA MET A 36 -5.89 -2.73 8.58
C MET A 36 -7.34 -3.11 8.27
N LEU A 37 -7.66 -3.48 7.02
CA LEU A 37 -9.00 -3.97 6.66
C LEU A 37 -9.36 -5.21 7.48
N PHE A 38 -8.49 -6.20 7.53
CA PHE A 38 -8.70 -7.44 8.27
C PHE A 38 -8.97 -7.18 9.76
N THR A 39 -8.20 -6.29 10.39
CA THR A 39 -8.34 -5.99 11.83
C THR A 39 -9.53 -5.09 12.15
N ALA A 40 -9.99 -4.27 11.19
CA ALA A 40 -11.12 -3.36 11.39
C ALA A 40 -12.49 -4.03 11.24
N VAL A 41 -12.59 -5.08 10.40
CA VAL A 41 -13.88 -5.70 10.04
C VAL A 41 -14.70 -6.13 11.26
N ASP A 42 -14.08 -6.71 12.27
CA ASP A 42 -14.76 -7.18 13.48
C ASP A 42 -14.88 -6.11 14.59
N ARG A 43 -14.10 -5.02 14.49
CA ARG A 43 -13.96 -4.01 15.54
C ARG A 43 -14.73 -2.73 15.27
N ASP A 44 -14.61 -2.20 14.04
CA ASP A 44 -15.22 -0.94 13.61
C ASP A 44 -15.69 -1.03 12.15
N PRO A 45 -16.95 -1.40 11.90
CA PRO A 45 -17.49 -1.51 10.55
C PRO A 45 -17.36 -0.23 9.72
N SER A 46 -17.54 0.94 10.34
CA SER A 46 -17.42 2.22 9.63
C SER A 46 -15.98 2.54 9.21
N ALA A 47 -15.01 2.22 10.06
CA ALA A 47 -13.59 2.30 9.68
C ALA A 47 -13.26 1.29 8.59
N ALA A 48 -13.78 0.06 8.67
CA ALA A 48 -13.57 -0.98 7.68
C ALA A 48 -14.07 -0.57 6.29
N GLU A 49 -15.23 0.09 6.17
CA GLU A 49 -15.74 0.62 4.90
C GLU A 49 -14.79 1.65 4.29
N ARG A 50 -14.27 2.60 5.11
CA ARG A 50 -13.33 3.62 4.63
C ARG A 50 -11.98 3.01 4.22
N ILE A 51 -11.49 2.02 4.99
CA ILE A 51 -10.25 1.30 4.68
C ILE A 51 -10.40 0.50 3.39
N HIS A 52 -11.54 -0.18 3.20
CA HIS A 52 -11.87 -0.89 1.96
C HIS A 52 -11.84 0.05 0.75
N ALA A 53 -12.54 1.18 0.81
CA ALA A 53 -12.54 2.18 -0.25
C ALA A 53 -11.12 2.73 -0.52
N GLY A 54 -10.33 2.96 0.53
CA GLY A 54 -8.93 3.40 0.43
C GLY A 54 -8.01 2.34 -0.21
N LEU A 55 -8.25 1.05 0.05
CA LEU A 55 -7.53 -0.06 -0.56
C LEU A 55 -7.82 -0.16 -2.06
N VAL A 56 -9.11 -0.08 -2.47
CA VAL A 56 -9.50 -0.03 -3.89
C VAL A 56 -8.84 1.15 -4.58
N ALA A 57 -8.92 2.33 -3.98
CA ALA A 57 -8.30 3.53 -4.54
C ALA A 57 -6.76 3.42 -4.66
N PHE A 58 -6.08 2.73 -3.75
CA PHE A 58 -4.65 2.42 -3.87
C PHE A 58 -4.37 1.50 -5.06
N CYS A 59 -5.17 0.47 -5.25
CA CYS A 59 -5.03 -0.44 -6.40
C CYS A 59 -5.18 0.31 -7.72
N ASP A 60 -6.17 1.20 -7.83
CA ASP A 60 -6.46 1.98 -9.05
C ASP A 60 -5.40 3.04 -9.35
N ARG A 61 -4.79 3.64 -8.31
CA ARG A 61 -3.80 4.71 -8.51
C ARG A 61 -2.36 4.21 -8.57
N SER A 62 -2.06 3.07 -7.98
CA SER A 62 -0.67 2.63 -7.82
C SER A 62 -0.40 1.24 -8.39
N LEU A 63 -1.19 0.22 -8.04
CA LEU A 63 -0.92 -1.17 -8.41
C LEU A 63 -1.21 -1.43 -9.90
N LEU A 64 -2.42 -1.13 -10.38
CA LEU A 64 -2.80 -1.40 -11.77
C LEU A 64 -2.01 -0.54 -12.78
N PRO A 65 -1.77 0.76 -12.55
CA PRO A 65 -0.91 1.55 -13.42
C PRO A 65 0.53 1.04 -13.46
N HIS A 66 1.07 0.56 -12.33
CA HIS A 66 2.41 -0.04 -12.28
C HIS A 66 2.49 -1.28 -13.20
N ALA A 67 1.56 -2.23 -13.05
CA ALA A 67 1.47 -3.41 -13.91
C ALA A 67 1.35 -3.06 -15.41
N ALA A 68 0.52 -2.08 -15.75
CA ALA A 68 0.37 -1.61 -17.12
C ALA A 68 1.65 -0.97 -17.68
N ALA A 69 2.40 -0.24 -16.85
CA ALA A 69 3.66 0.38 -17.25
C ALA A 69 4.77 -0.67 -17.48
N GLU A 70 4.81 -1.75 -16.71
CA GLU A 70 5.71 -2.89 -16.91
C GLU A 70 5.42 -3.61 -18.23
N GLU A 71 4.15 -3.89 -18.52
CA GLU A 71 3.74 -4.49 -19.80
C GLU A 71 4.11 -3.60 -21.00
N ALA A 72 4.07 -2.29 -20.83
CA ALA A 72 4.38 -1.36 -21.90
C ALA A 72 5.89 -1.09 -22.11
N ALA A 73 6.70 -1.13 -21.04
CA ALA A 73 8.11 -0.73 -21.08
C ALA A 73 9.07 -1.91 -20.88
N LEU A 74 8.91 -2.72 -19.83
CA LEU A 74 9.87 -3.76 -19.44
C LEU A 74 9.64 -5.08 -20.19
N TYR A 75 8.41 -5.57 -20.22
CA TYR A 75 8.08 -6.89 -20.73
C TYR A 75 8.38 -7.08 -22.20
N PRO A 76 8.23 -6.08 -23.11
CA PRO A 76 8.60 -6.27 -24.50
C PRO A 76 10.08 -6.58 -24.72
N ALA A 77 10.99 -6.03 -23.89
CA ALA A 77 12.40 -6.32 -23.94
C ALA A 77 12.69 -7.75 -23.46
N ALA A 78 12.17 -8.15 -22.31
CA ALA A 78 12.35 -9.49 -21.76
C ALA A 78 11.67 -10.58 -22.61
N HIS A 79 10.50 -10.33 -23.20
CA HIS A 79 9.78 -11.29 -24.04
C HIS A 79 10.53 -11.66 -25.34
N ARG A 80 11.35 -10.74 -25.87
CA ARG A 80 12.23 -11.05 -27.02
C ARG A 80 13.32 -12.04 -26.66
N MET A 81 13.67 -12.17 -25.39
CA MET A 81 14.67 -13.12 -24.91
C MET A 81 14.04 -14.52 -24.80
N ARG A 82 14.70 -15.51 -25.41
CA ARG A 82 14.17 -16.88 -25.45
C ARG A 82 13.97 -17.47 -24.05
N GLU A 83 14.88 -17.13 -23.15
CA GLU A 83 14.93 -17.62 -21.76
C GLU A 83 13.76 -17.10 -20.90
N ALA A 84 13.27 -15.89 -21.19
CA ALA A 84 12.25 -15.22 -20.38
C ALA A 84 10.84 -15.31 -20.98
N ARG A 85 10.69 -15.69 -22.25
CA ARG A 85 9.40 -15.58 -22.97
C ARG A 85 8.22 -16.19 -22.21
N LEU A 86 8.32 -17.45 -21.78
CA LEU A 86 7.24 -18.13 -21.08
C LEU A 86 6.97 -17.52 -19.69
N LEU A 87 8.04 -17.03 -19.03
CA LEU A 87 7.89 -16.31 -17.76
C LEU A 87 7.10 -15.02 -17.97
N ILE A 88 7.43 -14.22 -18.97
CA ILE A 88 6.70 -12.98 -19.27
C ILE A 88 5.24 -13.26 -19.65
N GLU A 89 4.96 -14.29 -20.44
CA GLU A 89 3.58 -14.70 -20.74
C GLU A 89 2.81 -15.08 -19.46
N SER A 90 3.47 -15.74 -18.50
CA SER A 90 2.90 -16.06 -17.18
C SER A 90 2.62 -14.81 -16.35
N LEU A 91 3.57 -13.87 -16.28
CA LEU A 91 3.44 -12.61 -15.55
C LEU A 91 2.31 -11.74 -16.11
N ILE A 92 2.16 -11.65 -17.42
CA ILE A 92 0.99 -11.00 -18.05
C ILE A 92 -0.32 -11.71 -17.67
N GLY A 93 -0.31 -13.03 -17.53
CA GLY A 93 -1.45 -13.78 -16.99
C GLY A 93 -1.77 -13.43 -15.54
N GLU A 94 -0.74 -13.23 -14.73
CA GLU A 94 -0.87 -12.80 -13.34
C GLU A 94 -1.43 -11.37 -13.24
N HIS A 95 -1.02 -10.42 -14.09
CA HIS A 95 -1.61 -9.08 -14.15
C HIS A 95 -3.12 -9.11 -14.41
N ARG A 96 -3.58 -10.02 -15.28
CA ARG A 96 -5.03 -10.22 -15.50
C ARG A 96 -5.72 -10.75 -14.25
N CYS A 97 -5.07 -11.66 -13.50
CA CYS A 97 -5.60 -12.16 -12.24
C CYS A 97 -5.62 -11.06 -11.17
N LEU A 98 -4.58 -10.22 -11.07
CA LEU A 98 -4.54 -9.06 -10.18
C LEU A 98 -5.69 -8.09 -10.50
N THR A 99 -5.91 -7.77 -11.77
CA THR A 99 -7.04 -6.93 -12.21
C THR A 99 -8.38 -7.54 -11.79
N ALA A 100 -8.57 -8.84 -12.02
CA ALA A 100 -9.80 -9.53 -11.64
C ALA A 100 -10.05 -9.53 -10.11
N LEU A 101 -8.98 -9.66 -9.31
CA LEU A 101 -9.06 -9.56 -7.84
C LEU A 101 -9.39 -8.13 -7.39
N VAL A 102 -8.84 -7.10 -8.03
CA VAL A 102 -9.21 -5.70 -7.76
C VAL A 102 -10.66 -5.44 -8.12
N ASP A 103 -11.17 -6.00 -9.23
CA ASP A 103 -12.57 -5.89 -9.61
C ASP A 103 -13.49 -6.62 -8.62
N ALA A 104 -13.12 -7.81 -8.14
CA ALA A 104 -13.83 -8.53 -7.10
C ALA A 104 -13.85 -7.73 -5.78
N LEU A 105 -12.67 -7.22 -5.36
CA LEU A 105 -12.54 -6.35 -4.19
C LEU A 105 -13.46 -5.13 -4.26
N ARG A 106 -13.55 -4.47 -5.43
CA ARG A 106 -14.42 -3.32 -5.67
C ARG A 106 -15.91 -3.69 -5.64
N ALA A 107 -16.25 -4.87 -6.15
CA ALA A 107 -17.62 -5.37 -6.22
C ALA A 107 -18.09 -6.04 -4.92
N ALA A 108 -17.23 -6.23 -3.93
CA ALA A 108 -17.57 -6.89 -2.68
C ALA A 108 -18.73 -6.16 -1.97
N PRO A 109 -19.76 -6.89 -1.49
CA PRO A 109 -20.92 -6.30 -0.83
C PRO A 109 -20.60 -5.53 0.45
N GLY A 110 -19.48 -5.85 1.07
CA GLY A 110 -18.99 -5.18 2.28
C GLY A 110 -17.55 -5.54 2.62
N PRO A 111 -16.95 -4.87 3.63
CA PRO A 111 -15.56 -5.06 4.00
C PRO A 111 -15.20 -6.50 4.40
N ALA A 112 -16.14 -7.23 5.03
CA ALA A 112 -15.92 -8.62 5.43
C ALA A 112 -15.76 -9.54 4.21
N ASP A 113 -16.55 -9.33 3.16
CA ASP A 113 -16.47 -10.09 1.91
C ASP A 113 -15.18 -9.73 1.14
N ALA A 114 -14.75 -8.47 1.23
CA ALA A 114 -13.54 -7.96 0.60
C ALA A 114 -12.24 -8.54 1.17
N VAL A 115 -12.23 -9.01 2.42
CA VAL A 115 -11.01 -9.52 3.10
C VAL A 115 -10.37 -10.68 2.35
N ALA A 116 -11.16 -11.61 1.84
CA ALA A 116 -10.63 -12.78 1.13
C ALA A 116 -9.95 -12.36 -0.18
N ASP A 117 -10.58 -11.48 -0.97
CA ASP A 117 -10.02 -10.95 -2.22
C ASP A 117 -8.79 -10.10 -1.97
N ALA A 118 -8.80 -9.28 -0.91
CA ALA A 118 -7.66 -8.47 -0.50
C ALA A 118 -6.44 -9.34 -0.12
N ARG A 119 -6.65 -10.43 0.61
CA ARG A 119 -5.57 -11.38 0.94
C ARG A 119 -5.07 -12.14 -0.28
N ALA A 120 -5.96 -12.59 -1.16
CA ALA A 120 -5.57 -13.24 -2.41
C ALA A 120 -4.75 -12.29 -3.29
N LEU A 121 -5.18 -11.02 -3.42
CA LEU A 121 -4.46 -9.97 -4.13
C LEU A 121 -3.06 -9.76 -3.56
N GLN A 122 -2.93 -9.66 -2.23
CA GLN A 122 -1.64 -9.49 -1.55
C GLN A 122 -0.68 -10.64 -1.87
N VAL A 123 -1.11 -11.87 -1.67
CA VAL A 123 -0.26 -13.06 -1.89
C VAL A 123 0.18 -13.16 -3.35
N LEU A 124 -0.77 -12.97 -4.29
CA LEU A 124 -0.44 -13.02 -5.71
C LEU A 124 0.55 -11.92 -6.11
N PHE A 125 0.35 -10.69 -5.60
CA PHE A 125 1.23 -9.56 -5.91
C PHE A 125 2.65 -9.76 -5.35
N GLU A 126 2.78 -10.25 -4.12
CA GLU A 126 4.08 -10.56 -3.49
C GLU A 126 4.85 -11.63 -4.29
N GLU A 127 4.19 -12.70 -4.71
CA GLU A 127 4.80 -13.76 -5.55
C GLU A 127 5.15 -13.27 -6.95
N HIS A 128 4.33 -12.39 -7.52
CA HIS A 128 4.58 -11.73 -8.79
C HIS A 128 5.88 -10.90 -8.71
N LEU A 129 5.99 -9.99 -7.75
CA LEU A 129 7.18 -9.17 -7.54
C LEU A 129 8.43 -10.01 -7.22
N ALA A 130 8.28 -11.15 -6.52
CA ALA A 130 9.39 -12.05 -6.26
C ALA A 130 9.99 -12.64 -7.56
N LYS A 131 9.15 -12.96 -8.55
CA LYS A 131 9.60 -13.42 -9.87
C LYS A 131 10.28 -12.31 -10.68
N GLU A 132 9.73 -11.10 -10.64
CA GLU A 132 10.35 -9.96 -11.30
C GLU A 132 11.71 -9.61 -10.71
N ASN A 133 11.77 -9.42 -9.40
CA ASN A 133 13.01 -9.10 -8.69
C ASN A 133 14.05 -10.22 -8.77
N GLY A 134 13.61 -11.48 -8.76
CA GLY A 134 14.52 -12.63 -8.77
C GLY A 134 14.93 -13.10 -10.15
N LEU A 135 14.17 -12.82 -11.19
CA LEU A 135 14.38 -13.42 -12.51
C LEU A 135 14.40 -12.37 -13.62
N VAL A 136 13.39 -11.51 -13.76
CA VAL A 136 13.24 -10.61 -14.91
C VAL A 136 14.23 -9.45 -14.86
N LEU A 137 14.22 -8.69 -13.76
CA LEU A 137 15.08 -7.52 -13.60
C LEU A 137 16.57 -7.87 -13.61
N PRO A 138 17.04 -8.94 -12.92
CA PRO A 138 18.42 -9.38 -13.02
C PRO A 138 18.81 -9.80 -14.43
N LEU A 139 17.94 -10.50 -15.17
CA LEU A 139 18.20 -10.91 -16.54
C LEU A 139 18.37 -9.69 -17.46
N LEU A 140 17.50 -8.69 -17.36
CA LEU A 140 17.61 -7.44 -18.12
C LEU A 140 18.89 -6.68 -17.75
N ALA A 141 19.19 -6.55 -16.46
CA ALA A 141 20.38 -5.84 -15.98
C ALA A 141 21.71 -6.49 -16.43
N MET A 142 21.74 -7.82 -16.61
CA MET A 142 22.94 -8.55 -17.05
C MET A 142 23.10 -8.61 -18.57
N THR A 143 22.12 -8.16 -19.35
CA THR A 143 22.12 -8.26 -20.82
C THR A 143 22.77 -7.01 -21.43
N PRO A 144 23.97 -7.09 -22.05
CA PRO A 144 24.72 -5.90 -22.50
C PRO A 144 24.00 -5.06 -23.57
N GLU A 145 23.10 -5.67 -24.35
CA GLU A 145 22.33 -5.00 -25.40
C GLU A 145 21.08 -4.29 -24.92
N ILE A 146 20.78 -4.38 -23.63
CA ILE A 146 19.59 -3.80 -22.99
C ILE A 146 20.05 -2.87 -21.86
N SER A 147 19.55 -1.65 -21.84
CA SER A 147 19.69 -0.77 -20.69
C SER A 147 18.43 -0.85 -19.82
N LEU A 148 18.55 -1.49 -18.66
CA LEU A 148 17.49 -1.50 -17.64
C LEU A 148 17.15 -0.09 -17.17
N ALA A 149 18.18 0.77 -17.04
CA ALA A 149 18.01 2.16 -16.63
C ALA A 149 17.11 2.94 -17.61
N GLU A 150 17.28 2.76 -18.92
CA GLU A 150 16.42 3.40 -19.92
C GLU A 150 15.00 2.85 -19.92
N LEU A 151 14.82 1.53 -19.76
CA LEU A 151 13.50 0.91 -19.66
C LEU A 151 12.72 1.42 -18.44
N LEU A 152 13.37 1.51 -17.29
CA LEU A 152 12.74 2.05 -16.07
C LEU A 152 12.48 3.56 -16.17
N ALA A 153 13.31 4.31 -16.86
CA ALA A 153 13.04 5.72 -17.13
C ALA A 153 11.78 5.89 -18.00
N ASP A 154 11.62 5.09 -19.08
CA ASP A 154 10.39 5.08 -19.90
C ASP A 154 9.15 4.68 -19.07
N MET A 155 9.27 3.67 -18.23
CA MET A 155 8.21 3.25 -17.30
C MET A 155 7.78 4.40 -16.38
N HIS A 156 8.72 5.11 -15.75
CA HIS A 156 8.43 6.26 -14.89
C HIS A 156 7.76 7.40 -15.65
N HIS A 157 8.19 7.69 -16.89
CA HIS A 157 7.53 8.70 -17.73
C HIS A 157 6.07 8.36 -18.03
N ARG A 158 5.76 7.08 -18.29
CA ARG A 158 4.38 6.61 -18.52
C ARG A 158 3.53 6.79 -17.27
N LEU A 159 4.03 6.39 -16.10
CA LEU A 159 3.33 6.55 -14.82
C LEU A 159 3.05 8.03 -14.50
N ALA A 160 4.00 8.93 -14.76
CA ALA A 160 3.83 10.37 -14.53
C ALA A 160 2.76 10.97 -15.45
N ASN A 161 2.74 10.56 -16.72
CA ASN A 161 1.76 11.04 -17.70
C ASN A 161 0.34 10.55 -17.39
N ASP A 162 0.18 9.28 -16.97
CA ASP A 162 -1.11 8.71 -16.57
C ASP A 162 -1.68 9.40 -15.33
N SER A 163 -0.83 9.70 -14.35
CA SER A 163 -1.22 10.43 -13.14
C SER A 163 -1.69 11.86 -13.45
N SER A 164 -1.03 12.55 -14.39
CA SER A 164 -1.40 13.90 -14.82
C SER A 164 -2.71 13.92 -15.60
N ALA A 165 -2.97 12.91 -16.43
CA ALA A 165 -4.21 12.79 -17.21
C ALA A 165 -5.43 12.53 -16.31
N LYS A 166 -5.28 11.73 -15.26
CA LYS A 166 -6.36 11.45 -14.29
C LYS A 166 -6.66 12.64 -13.39
N GLY A 167 -5.66 13.40 -12.95
CA GLY A 167 -5.85 14.61 -12.15
C GLY A 167 -6.65 15.71 -12.87
N LEU A 168 -6.48 15.86 -14.19
CA LEU A 168 -7.24 16.81 -15.00
C LEU A 168 -8.71 16.42 -15.22
N GLN A 169 -9.08 15.14 -15.05
CA GLN A 169 -10.46 14.68 -15.16
C GLN A 169 -11.24 14.83 -13.86
N GLU A 170 -10.58 14.71 -12.71
CA GLU A 170 -11.22 14.92 -11.40
C GLU A 170 -11.59 16.38 -11.17
N ASP A 171 -10.79 17.36 -11.64
CA ASP A 171 -11.09 18.78 -11.51
C ASP A 171 -12.27 19.24 -12.39
N GLN A 172 -12.57 18.56 -13.51
CA GLN A 172 -13.70 18.90 -14.38
C GLN A 172 -15.04 18.39 -13.89
N HIS A 173 -15.09 17.41 -12.98
CA HIS A 173 -16.35 16.88 -12.42
C HIS A 173 -16.81 17.62 -11.14
N ASN A 174 -15.98 18.48 -10.57
CA ASN A 174 -16.27 19.18 -9.32
C ASN A 174 -16.87 20.58 -9.53
N GLU A 175 -17.02 21.06 -10.78
CA GLU A 175 -17.61 22.38 -11.07
C GLU A 175 -19.13 22.37 -11.38
N GLU A 176 -19.78 21.22 -11.48
CA GLU A 176 -21.23 21.12 -11.80
C GLU A 176 -22.10 20.65 -10.64
N GLY A 177 -21.88 21.11 -9.43
CA GLY A 177 -22.68 20.67 -8.28
C GLY A 177 -22.82 21.65 -7.14
N HIS A 178 -23.03 22.94 -7.42
CA HIS A 178 -23.35 23.90 -6.35
C HIS A 178 -24.71 24.57 -6.60
N ASP A 179 -25.77 23.93 -6.12
CA ASP A 179 -27.06 24.61 -5.89
C ASP A 179 -27.75 24.06 -4.64
N MET A 180 -27.79 24.93 -3.65
CA MET A 180 -28.74 25.13 -2.56
C MET A 180 -29.50 23.96 -1.94
N TYR A 181 -29.21 23.68 -0.67
CA TYR A 181 -30.27 23.47 0.32
C TYR A 181 -29.87 24.03 1.71
N GLU A 182 -30.48 25.16 2.07
CA GLU A 182 -30.58 25.62 3.46
C GLU A 182 -31.63 24.79 4.21
N GLY A 183 -31.29 24.17 5.33
CA GLY A 183 -32.21 23.39 6.18
C GLY A 183 -31.72 23.29 7.61
N GLN A 184 -32.16 24.22 8.41
CA GLN A 184 -32.33 24.32 9.88
C GLN A 184 -31.80 23.22 10.79
N ILE A 185 -30.97 23.68 11.75
CA ILE A 185 -30.49 23.02 12.96
C ILE A 185 -31.65 22.98 13.97
N GLU A 186 -32.01 21.81 14.49
CA GLU A 186 -32.72 21.67 15.76
C GLU A 186 -31.80 20.98 16.76
N GLU A 187 -31.48 21.75 17.79
CA GLU A 187 -30.86 21.28 19.03
C GLU A 187 -31.89 20.50 19.87
N THR A 188 -31.52 19.26 20.28
CA THR A 188 -32.15 18.66 21.45
C THR A 188 -31.09 18.08 22.36
N GLY A 189 -31.15 18.58 23.56
CA GLY A 189 -30.23 18.48 24.65
C GLY A 189 -30.15 17.14 25.36
N GLY A 190 -29.11 17.08 26.12
CA GLY A 190 -28.47 16.22 27.00
C GLY A 190 -29.22 15.18 27.82
N CYS A 191 -28.42 14.21 28.30
CA CYS A 191 -28.46 13.78 29.69
C CYS A 191 -27.13 13.06 30.01
N GLY A 192 -26.50 13.55 31.06
CA GLY A 192 -25.30 12.96 31.64
C GLY A 192 -25.61 11.67 32.38
N GLY A 193 -24.65 10.78 32.38
CA GLY A 193 -24.61 9.57 33.16
C GLY A 193 -23.16 9.11 33.32
N VAL A 194 -22.52 9.62 34.40
CA VAL A 194 -21.24 9.11 34.88
C VAL A 194 -21.50 7.75 35.52
N CYS A 195 -21.03 6.68 34.92
CA CYS A 195 -20.80 5.41 35.60
C CYS A 195 -19.34 5.00 35.36
N GLY A 196 -18.53 5.23 36.40
CA GLY A 196 -17.19 4.67 36.50
C GLY A 196 -17.27 3.17 36.74
N CYS A 197 -16.79 2.40 35.81
CA CYS A 197 -16.34 1.03 36.01
C CYS A 197 -14.96 0.93 35.36
N GLY A 198 -13.92 0.83 36.21
CA GLY A 198 -12.56 0.53 35.76
C GLY A 198 -12.53 -0.89 35.18
N GLY A 199 -12.67 -0.97 33.87
CA GLY A 199 -12.28 -2.10 33.04
C GLY A 199 -11.17 -1.58 32.17
N THR A 200 -10.10 -2.34 32.00
CA THR A 200 -9.14 -2.15 30.94
C THR A 200 -9.93 -2.20 29.64
N GLU A 201 -10.25 -1.01 29.11
CA GLU A 201 -10.79 -0.90 27.75
C GLU A 201 -9.75 -1.47 26.82
N GLU A 202 -9.95 -2.71 26.35
CA GLU A 202 -9.30 -3.18 25.13
C GLU A 202 -9.71 -2.18 24.06
N SER A 203 -8.76 -1.32 23.68
CA SER A 203 -9.02 -0.29 22.68
C SER A 203 -9.51 -1.01 21.42
N ASN A 204 -10.71 -0.67 20.95
CA ASN A 204 -11.32 -1.25 19.74
C ASN A 204 -10.59 -0.80 18.46
N GLU A 205 -9.37 -0.27 18.59
CA GLU A 205 -8.53 0.25 17.52
C GLU A 205 -7.83 -0.89 16.79
N PRO A 206 -7.71 -0.79 15.45
CA PRO A 206 -6.97 -1.78 14.68
C PRO A 206 -5.50 -1.80 15.11
N GLU A 207 -4.95 -3.01 15.23
CA GLU A 207 -3.57 -3.22 15.64
C GLU A 207 -2.73 -3.76 14.49
N LEU A 208 -1.56 -3.16 14.27
CA LEU A 208 -0.54 -3.62 13.36
C LEU A 208 0.68 -4.10 14.13
N ASP A 209 0.88 -5.42 14.17
CA ASP A 209 2.10 -6.03 14.71
C ASP A 209 3.14 -6.15 13.59
N VAL A 210 4.24 -5.39 13.70
CA VAL A 210 5.32 -5.41 12.70
C VAL A 210 6.50 -6.26 13.13
N ARG A 211 6.41 -7.00 14.23
CA ARG A 211 7.53 -7.81 14.73
C ARG A 211 7.89 -8.92 13.76
N ASP A 212 6.90 -9.58 13.16
CA ASP A 212 7.08 -10.65 12.19
C ASP A 212 7.17 -10.16 10.72
N VAL A 213 6.98 -8.86 10.48
CA VAL A 213 7.09 -8.27 9.14
C VAL A 213 8.57 -8.21 8.72
N PRO A 214 8.95 -8.73 7.53
CA PRO A 214 10.30 -8.65 7.01
C PRO A 214 10.84 -7.22 7.01
N HIS A 215 12.11 -7.05 7.39
CA HIS A 215 12.72 -5.71 7.54
C HIS A 215 12.61 -4.87 6.27
N ALA A 216 12.76 -5.48 5.10
CA ALA A 216 12.76 -4.79 3.81
C ALA A 216 11.43 -4.06 3.51
N ILE A 217 10.29 -4.59 3.98
CA ILE A 217 8.96 -4.01 3.71
C ILE A 217 8.33 -3.36 4.96
N ARG A 218 8.94 -3.50 6.14
CA ARG A 218 8.34 -3.10 7.43
C ARG A 218 7.89 -1.65 7.46
N HIS A 219 8.74 -0.71 7.04
CA HIS A 219 8.39 0.72 7.02
C HIS A 219 7.25 1.00 6.04
N ALA A 220 7.28 0.40 4.84
CA ALA A 220 6.22 0.55 3.86
C ALA A 220 4.88 -0.01 4.37
N THR A 221 4.92 -1.14 5.10
CA THR A 221 3.73 -1.72 5.74
C THR A 221 3.12 -0.77 6.77
N VAL A 222 3.95 -0.12 7.60
CA VAL A 222 3.45 0.89 8.56
C VAL A 222 2.85 2.10 7.82
N PHE A 223 3.52 2.60 6.78
CA PHE A 223 2.98 3.71 5.99
C PHE A 223 1.67 3.34 5.29
N GLY A 224 1.57 2.14 4.71
CA GLY A 224 0.33 1.64 4.13
C GLY A 224 -0.82 1.55 5.14
N ALA A 225 -0.52 1.09 6.36
CA ALA A 225 -1.50 1.07 7.44
C ALA A 225 -1.91 2.48 7.88
N LEU A 226 -0.97 3.41 8.05
CA LEU A 226 -1.25 4.81 8.43
C LEU A 226 -2.10 5.52 7.38
N ASP A 227 -1.82 5.31 6.08
CA ASP A 227 -2.62 5.86 5.00
C ASP A 227 -4.06 5.29 4.96
N ALA A 228 -4.29 4.15 5.62
CA ALA A 228 -5.61 3.55 5.78
C ALA A 228 -6.34 4.01 7.05
N VAL A 229 -5.68 4.72 7.99
CA VAL A 229 -6.30 5.26 9.21
C VAL A 229 -7.10 6.51 8.86
N PRO A 230 -8.43 6.51 8.98
CA PRO A 230 -9.25 7.68 8.71
C PRO A 230 -8.97 8.82 9.70
N ALA A 231 -9.15 10.07 9.26
CA ALA A 231 -9.05 11.22 10.16
C ALA A 231 -10.02 11.07 11.35
N GLY A 232 -9.57 11.42 12.54
CA GLY A 232 -10.32 11.26 13.80
C GLY A 232 -10.31 9.85 14.38
N THR A 233 -9.60 8.89 13.78
CA THR A 233 -9.43 7.54 14.30
C THR A 233 -7.97 7.24 14.65
N ALA A 234 -7.68 6.06 15.19
CA ALA A 234 -6.34 5.66 15.57
C ALA A 234 -6.06 4.21 15.23
N MET A 235 -4.77 3.85 15.22
CA MET A 235 -4.29 2.47 15.20
C MET A 235 -3.24 2.24 16.28
N VAL A 236 -3.04 0.99 16.66
CA VAL A 236 -1.96 0.57 17.55
C VAL A 236 -0.84 -0.08 16.74
N LEU A 237 0.38 0.44 16.85
CA LEU A 237 1.59 -0.16 16.29
C LEU A 237 2.30 -0.98 17.36
N VAL A 238 2.66 -2.23 17.05
CA VAL A 238 3.47 -3.10 17.92
C VAL A 238 4.83 -3.36 17.28
N ALA A 239 5.92 -3.08 18.02
CA ALA A 239 7.29 -3.22 17.54
C ALA A 239 8.20 -3.87 18.60
N HIS A 240 9.33 -4.44 18.17
CA HIS A 240 10.32 -5.05 19.06
C HIS A 240 11.10 -4.03 19.91
N HIS A 241 11.28 -2.81 19.43
CA HIS A 241 12.07 -1.75 20.06
C HIS A 241 11.42 -0.40 19.79
N ASP A 242 11.86 0.63 20.51
CA ASP A 242 11.36 1.99 20.31
C ASP A 242 11.58 2.44 18.86
N PRO A 243 10.50 2.70 18.09
CA PRO A 243 10.61 2.96 16.65
C PRO A 243 10.92 4.45 16.34
N LEU A 244 11.83 5.09 17.08
CA LEU A 244 12.17 6.52 16.91
C LEU A 244 12.49 6.93 15.47
N PRO A 245 13.29 6.16 14.68
CA PRO A 245 13.53 6.51 13.29
C PRO A 245 12.28 6.49 12.42
N LEU A 246 11.37 5.55 12.68
CA LEU A 246 10.09 5.45 11.97
C LEU A 246 9.17 6.62 12.33
N LEU A 247 9.08 7.00 13.61
CA LEU A 247 8.30 8.16 14.06
C LEU A 247 8.79 9.46 13.41
N ALA A 248 10.12 9.63 13.29
CA ALA A 248 10.68 10.79 12.59
C ALA A 248 10.30 10.80 11.09
N GLN A 249 10.26 9.64 10.42
CA GLN A 249 9.82 9.53 9.03
C GLN A 249 8.32 9.80 8.87
N ILE A 250 7.49 9.35 9.81
CA ILE A 250 6.04 9.65 9.83
C ILE A 250 5.82 11.16 9.90
N GLU A 251 6.51 11.83 10.84
CA GLU A 251 6.43 13.29 10.99
C GLU A 251 6.95 14.04 9.76
N GLN A 252 8.02 13.53 9.13
CA GLN A 252 8.57 14.13 7.91
C GLN A 252 7.62 13.98 6.71
N ARG A 253 6.93 12.84 6.59
CA ARG A 253 6.01 12.57 5.46
C ARG A 253 4.70 13.36 5.60
N ASN A 254 4.15 13.40 6.80
CA ASN A 254 2.85 14.01 7.11
C ASN A 254 2.96 14.87 8.39
N PRO A 255 3.55 16.07 8.32
CA PRO A 255 3.80 16.90 9.49
C PRO A 255 2.55 17.18 10.30
N GLY A 256 2.56 16.82 11.58
CA GLY A 256 1.47 17.05 12.51
C GLY A 256 0.19 16.23 12.30
N ALA A 257 0.15 15.34 11.30
CA ALA A 257 -1.03 14.55 11.00
C ALA A 257 -1.33 13.48 12.06
N PHE A 258 -0.31 12.97 12.74
CA PHE A 258 -0.49 11.92 13.73
C PHE A 258 -0.04 12.37 15.12
N ALA A 259 -0.88 12.10 16.14
CA ALA A 259 -0.49 12.16 17.53
C ALA A 259 0.01 10.78 17.97
N VAL A 260 1.14 10.74 18.68
CA VAL A 260 1.78 9.51 19.16
C VAL A 260 1.65 9.40 20.67
N GLU A 261 1.10 8.30 21.15
CA GLU A 261 0.98 7.95 22.56
C GLU A 261 1.62 6.57 22.81
N TYR A 262 2.48 6.46 23.81
CA TYR A 262 3.07 5.18 24.19
C TYR A 262 2.14 4.45 25.15
N LEU A 263 1.58 3.33 24.72
CA LEU A 263 0.76 2.44 25.57
C LEU A 263 1.63 1.49 26.39
N GLU A 264 2.76 1.03 25.78
CA GLU A 264 3.72 0.14 26.43
C GLU A 264 5.13 0.47 25.98
N ARG A 265 6.10 0.43 26.91
CA ARG A 265 7.53 0.75 26.68
C ARG A 265 8.41 -0.43 27.05
N GLY A 266 8.47 -1.47 26.18
CA GLY A 266 9.31 -2.63 26.37
C GLY A 266 9.19 -3.30 27.76
N PRO A 267 10.00 -4.29 28.06
CA PRO A 267 11.05 -4.86 27.20
C PRO A 267 10.56 -5.82 26.11
N GLU A 268 9.37 -6.42 26.27
CA GLU A 268 8.87 -7.48 25.37
C GLU A 268 8.29 -6.90 24.07
N ALA A 269 7.58 -5.79 24.19
CA ALA A 269 6.99 -5.09 23.07
C ALA A 269 6.92 -3.58 23.33
N TRP A 270 6.96 -2.80 22.27
CA TRP A 270 6.65 -1.37 22.27
C TRP A 270 5.32 -1.21 21.56
N ARG A 271 4.32 -0.67 22.29
CA ARG A 271 2.98 -0.44 21.76
C ARG A 271 2.72 1.07 21.72
N LEU A 272 2.46 1.57 20.54
CA LEU A 272 2.22 2.98 20.30
C LEU A 272 0.85 3.18 19.65
N ARG A 273 0.06 4.08 20.22
CA ARG A 273 -1.17 4.55 19.62
C ARG A 273 -0.86 5.71 18.69
N LEU A 274 -1.25 5.59 17.42
CA LEU A 274 -1.07 6.59 16.39
C LEU A 274 -2.45 7.11 15.98
N SER A 275 -2.79 8.32 16.45
CA SER A 275 -4.11 8.96 16.22
C SER A 275 -4.01 9.95 15.07
N HIS A 276 -4.81 9.76 14.02
CA HIS A 276 -4.90 10.67 12.88
C HIS A 276 -5.76 11.89 13.27
N ARG A 277 -5.17 13.09 13.18
CA ARG A 277 -5.82 14.36 13.55
C ARG A 277 -6.76 14.87 12.46
#